data_e45954aeb50e585cf4eabafac4caca9a
#
_entry.id   e45954aeb50e585cf4eabafac4caca9a
#
_cell.length_a   1.000
_cell.length_b   1.000
_cell.length_c   1.000
_cell.angle_alpha   90.00
_cell.angle_beta   90.00
_cell.angle_gamma   90.00
#
_symmetry.space_group_name_H-M   'P 1'
#
loop_
_entity.id
_entity.type
_entity.pdbx_description
1 polymer ?
#
loop_
_entity_poly.entity_id
_entity_poly.type
_entity_poly.pdbx_seq_one_letter_code
_entity_poly.pdbx_strand_id
1 'polypeptide(L)'
;QDTRSELAASSSPLGLRAVRYCLRSPEIFVTQLRAILRASAYGSASILIPMLSNISEVDQVLGIVDETKAALRRERKRFDDAIPVGGMIEVPAAAVSAEQFADKLDFLSIGSNDLIQYTLAIDRVDDSVNYLYDPLHPAILRLLRSVVKASGKAGIPLSICGELAGNSRYTRLLLGLGLRIFSMDDADSLLEIKKIAMGTDVAKSRRRVDRMLRASDSTALRQQLERLNISV
;
A
#
# COMPACT_ATOMS: atom_id res chain seq x y z
N GLN A 1 -33.03 15.39 4.42
CA GLN A 1 -32.23 14.38 5.13
C GLN A 1 -30.76 14.80 5.08
N ASP A 2 -30.13 14.78 6.21
CA ASP A 2 -28.99 15.61 6.60
C ASP A 2 -27.66 15.13 6.01
N THR A 3 -27.28 15.66 4.86
CA THR A 3 -25.97 15.43 4.21
C THR A 3 -24.77 15.85 5.10
N ARG A 4 -24.98 16.65 6.13
CA ARG A 4 -23.94 17.04 7.11
C ARG A 4 -23.62 15.94 8.12
N SER A 5 -24.60 15.10 8.48
CA SER A 5 -24.37 13.96 9.40
C SER A 5 -23.62 12.81 8.69
N GLU A 6 -23.85 12.61 7.39
CA GLU A 6 -23.14 11.62 6.58
C GLU A 6 -21.67 12.04 6.32
N LEU A 7 -21.40 13.32 6.10
CA LEU A 7 -20.05 13.87 5.99
C LEU A 7 -19.25 13.80 7.32
N ALA A 8 -19.90 14.01 8.45
CA ALA A 8 -19.25 13.86 9.77
C ALA A 8 -18.96 12.40 10.13
N ALA A 9 -19.79 11.45 9.69
CA ALA A 9 -19.53 10.01 9.83
C ALA A 9 -18.37 9.53 8.95
N SER A 10 -17.98 10.29 7.91
CA SER A 10 -16.86 9.98 7.01
C SER A 10 -15.49 10.37 7.57
N SER A 11 -15.42 11.05 8.70
CA SER A 11 -14.15 11.49 9.31
C SER A 11 -13.40 10.40 10.07
N SER A 12 -14.07 9.29 10.42
CA SER A 12 -13.41 8.17 11.10
C SER A 12 -12.53 7.38 10.13
N PRO A 13 -11.25 7.14 10.46
CA PRO A 13 -10.39 6.28 9.65
C PRO A 13 -10.91 4.85 9.52
N LEU A 14 -11.76 4.38 10.44
CA LEU A 14 -12.40 3.06 10.43
C LEU A 14 -13.78 3.05 9.75
N GLY A 15 -14.27 4.19 9.29
CA GLY A 15 -15.61 4.39 8.77
C GLY A 15 -15.82 3.97 7.31
N LEU A 16 -16.89 4.50 6.73
CA LEU A 16 -17.27 4.30 5.34
C LEU A 16 -16.42 5.19 4.42
N ARG A 17 -15.31 4.64 3.92
CA ARG A 17 -14.37 5.34 3.02
C ARG A 17 -13.80 4.39 1.95
N ALA A 18 -13.18 4.96 0.93
CA ALA A 18 -12.46 4.24 -0.10
C ALA A 18 -13.31 3.12 -0.75
N VAL A 19 -12.78 1.90 -0.89
CA VAL A 19 -13.51 0.78 -1.50
C VAL A 19 -14.85 0.49 -0.82
N ARG A 20 -14.94 0.65 0.50
CA ARG A 20 -16.20 0.45 1.23
C ARG A 20 -17.31 1.38 0.75
N TYR A 21 -16.95 2.65 0.52
CA TYR A 21 -17.87 3.63 -0.05
C TYR A 21 -18.18 3.33 -1.52
N CYS A 22 -17.18 2.97 -2.31
CA CYS A 22 -17.33 2.61 -3.71
C CYS A 22 -18.26 1.42 -3.92
N LEU A 23 -18.15 0.38 -3.09
CA LEU A 23 -19.01 -0.80 -3.17
C LEU A 23 -20.44 -0.54 -2.68
N ARG A 24 -20.63 0.41 -1.75
CA ARG A 24 -21.94 0.84 -1.28
C ARG A 24 -22.66 1.77 -2.27
N SER A 25 -21.90 2.54 -3.04
CA SER A 25 -22.40 3.52 -4.03
C SER A 25 -21.73 3.27 -5.38
N PRO A 26 -22.07 2.15 -6.07
CA PRO A 26 -21.36 1.71 -7.28
C PRO A 26 -21.41 2.72 -8.43
N GLU A 27 -22.44 3.57 -8.51
CA GLU A 27 -22.59 4.58 -9.56
C GLU A 27 -21.46 5.61 -9.56
N ILE A 28 -20.96 5.99 -8.37
CA ILE A 28 -19.80 6.90 -8.21
C ILE A 28 -18.54 6.19 -8.67
N PHE A 29 -18.38 4.94 -8.25
CA PHE A 29 -17.21 4.13 -8.60
C PHE A 29 -17.14 3.85 -10.11
N VAL A 30 -18.26 3.46 -10.73
CA VAL A 30 -18.36 3.26 -12.18
C VAL A 30 -18.00 4.54 -12.93
N THR A 31 -18.47 5.71 -12.47
CA THR A 31 -18.12 6.99 -13.10
C THR A 31 -16.61 7.23 -13.09
N GLN A 32 -15.94 6.96 -11.97
CA GLN A 32 -14.48 7.08 -11.85
C GLN A 32 -13.74 6.04 -12.70
N LEU A 33 -14.17 4.78 -12.66
CA LEU A 33 -13.59 3.71 -13.49
C LEU A 33 -13.70 4.02 -14.98
N ARG A 34 -14.84 4.52 -15.43
CA ARG A 34 -15.02 4.95 -16.83
C ARG A 34 -14.03 6.04 -17.23
N ALA A 35 -13.77 7.01 -16.34
CA ALA A 35 -12.81 8.06 -16.61
C ALA A 35 -11.38 7.51 -16.73
N ILE A 36 -10.96 6.65 -15.78
CA ILE A 36 -9.63 6.02 -15.76
C ILE A 36 -9.44 5.12 -17.00
N LEU A 37 -10.41 4.26 -17.28
CA LEU A 37 -10.38 3.37 -18.44
C LEU A 37 -10.27 4.18 -19.75
N ARG A 38 -11.05 5.24 -19.91
CA ARG A 38 -10.93 6.11 -21.10
C ARG A 38 -9.59 6.81 -21.20
N ALA A 39 -9.01 7.23 -20.07
CA ALA A 39 -7.68 7.84 -20.04
C ALA A 39 -6.58 6.85 -20.46
N SER A 40 -6.72 5.56 -20.15
CA SER A 40 -5.76 4.52 -20.52
C SER A 40 -5.59 4.32 -22.05
N ALA A 41 -6.52 4.83 -22.86
CA ALA A 41 -6.37 4.85 -24.32
C ALA A 41 -5.25 5.81 -24.81
N TYR A 42 -4.77 6.70 -23.94
CA TYR A 42 -3.83 7.77 -24.30
C TYR A 42 -2.47 7.64 -23.62
N GLY A 43 -2.31 6.69 -22.70
CA GLY A 43 -1.05 6.45 -22.00
C GLY A 43 -1.18 5.31 -21.00
N SER A 44 -0.03 4.85 -20.48
CA SER A 44 0.01 3.79 -19.47
C SER A 44 -0.69 4.23 -18.19
N ALA A 45 -1.67 3.47 -17.76
CA ALA A 45 -2.43 3.68 -16.53
C ALA A 45 -2.59 2.35 -15.79
N SER A 46 -2.82 2.43 -14.48
CA SER A 46 -3.17 1.30 -13.63
C SER A 46 -4.24 1.73 -12.64
N ILE A 47 -5.06 0.80 -12.18
CA ILE A 47 -6.08 1.05 -11.17
C ILE A 47 -5.56 0.50 -9.84
N LEU A 48 -5.46 1.34 -8.80
CA LEU A 48 -5.10 0.93 -7.45
C LEU A 48 -6.30 1.09 -6.53
N ILE A 49 -6.71 0.00 -5.89
CA ILE A 49 -7.88 -0.06 -5.00
C ILE A 49 -7.43 0.04 -3.55
N PRO A 50 -7.81 1.11 -2.84
CA PRO A 50 -7.44 1.32 -1.44
C PRO A 50 -8.38 0.60 -0.46
N MET A 51 -7.92 0.40 0.79
CA MET A 51 -8.69 -0.08 1.94
C MET A 51 -9.30 -1.48 1.78
N LEU A 52 -8.68 -2.33 0.96
CA LEU A 52 -9.07 -3.74 0.85
C LEU A 52 -8.83 -4.48 2.17
N SER A 53 -9.81 -5.22 2.65
CA SER A 53 -9.74 -6.00 3.88
C SER A 53 -10.11 -7.47 3.68
N ASN A 54 -10.88 -7.78 2.62
CA ASN A 54 -11.39 -9.10 2.32
C ASN A 54 -11.27 -9.41 0.83
N ILE A 55 -11.04 -10.68 0.49
CA ILE A 55 -10.93 -11.12 -0.90
C ILE A 55 -12.25 -10.98 -1.68
N SER A 56 -13.40 -11.05 -0.99
CA SER A 56 -14.68 -10.80 -1.61
C SER A 56 -14.87 -9.36 -2.10
N GLU A 57 -14.19 -8.38 -1.50
CA GLU A 57 -14.17 -7.00 -1.98
C GLU A 57 -13.41 -6.92 -3.31
N VAL A 58 -12.32 -7.69 -3.47
CA VAL A 58 -11.58 -7.79 -4.73
C VAL A 58 -12.48 -8.37 -5.83
N ASP A 59 -13.20 -9.46 -5.54
CA ASP A 59 -14.11 -10.07 -6.52
C ASP A 59 -15.21 -9.10 -6.98
N GLN A 60 -15.78 -8.35 -6.06
CA GLN A 60 -16.79 -7.33 -6.38
C GLN A 60 -16.20 -6.20 -7.24
N VAL A 61 -15.01 -5.69 -6.87
CA VAL A 61 -14.32 -4.64 -7.63
C VAL A 61 -13.99 -5.10 -9.04
N LEU A 62 -13.41 -6.29 -9.20
CA LEU A 62 -13.08 -6.84 -10.52
C LEU A 62 -14.33 -7.03 -11.37
N GLY A 63 -15.44 -7.50 -10.78
CA GLY A 63 -16.73 -7.58 -11.47
C GLY A 63 -17.22 -6.23 -11.99
N ILE A 64 -17.16 -5.18 -11.16
CA ILE A 64 -17.53 -3.81 -11.57
C ILE A 64 -16.60 -3.28 -12.67
N VAL A 65 -15.31 -3.55 -12.60
CA VAL A 65 -14.33 -3.18 -13.64
C VAL A 65 -14.70 -3.85 -14.97
N ASP A 66 -14.99 -5.15 -14.95
CA ASP A 66 -15.33 -5.91 -16.16
C ASP A 66 -16.66 -5.47 -16.77
N GLU A 67 -17.67 -5.21 -15.95
CA GLU A 67 -18.95 -4.64 -16.41
C GLU A 67 -18.76 -3.25 -17.04
N THR A 68 -17.90 -2.42 -16.44
CA THR A 68 -17.56 -1.09 -16.95
C THR A 68 -16.83 -1.18 -18.29
N LYS A 69 -15.85 -2.11 -18.43
CA LYS A 69 -15.18 -2.39 -19.70
C LYS A 69 -16.19 -2.84 -20.77
N ALA A 70 -17.11 -3.76 -20.41
CA ALA A 70 -18.14 -4.23 -21.32
C ALA A 70 -19.07 -3.10 -21.80
N ALA A 71 -19.45 -2.18 -20.90
CA ALA A 71 -20.25 -1.00 -21.26
C ALA A 71 -19.50 -0.08 -22.24
N LEU A 72 -18.23 0.22 -21.97
CA LEU A 72 -17.41 1.04 -22.85
C LEU A 72 -17.21 0.42 -24.24
N ARG A 73 -17.05 -0.93 -24.33
CA ARG A 73 -17.00 -1.64 -25.62
C ARG A 73 -18.32 -1.47 -26.41
N ARG A 74 -19.48 -1.63 -25.76
CA ARG A 74 -20.81 -1.41 -26.41
C ARG A 74 -20.94 0.04 -26.93
N GLU A 75 -20.41 1.01 -26.18
CA GLU A 75 -20.41 2.41 -26.56
C GLU A 75 -19.30 2.76 -27.56
N ARG A 76 -18.49 1.81 -28.01
CA ARG A 76 -17.34 1.99 -28.91
C ARG A 76 -16.33 3.04 -28.40
N LYS A 77 -16.17 3.13 -27.08
CA LYS A 77 -15.15 3.98 -26.45
C LYS A 77 -13.82 3.23 -26.38
N ARG A 78 -12.73 3.92 -26.72
CA ARG A 78 -11.38 3.35 -26.65
C ARG A 78 -10.89 3.33 -25.20
N PHE A 79 -10.22 2.27 -24.82
CA PHE A 79 -9.51 2.08 -23.53
C PHE A 79 -8.50 0.94 -23.68
N ASP A 80 -7.61 0.78 -22.71
CA ASP A 80 -6.71 -0.37 -22.61
C ASP A 80 -7.43 -1.53 -21.90
N ASP A 81 -7.72 -2.60 -22.66
CA ASP A 81 -8.36 -3.80 -22.12
C ASP A 81 -7.49 -4.53 -21.09
N ALA A 82 -6.17 -4.39 -21.20
CA ALA A 82 -5.17 -5.02 -20.33
C ALA A 82 -4.73 -4.11 -19.18
N ILE A 83 -5.48 -3.00 -18.89
CA ILE A 83 -5.14 -2.11 -17.79
C ILE A 83 -4.97 -2.88 -16.49
N PRO A 84 -3.80 -2.78 -15.80
CA PRO A 84 -3.56 -3.51 -14.58
C PRO A 84 -4.45 -3.01 -13.43
N VAL A 85 -4.94 -3.95 -12.61
CA VAL A 85 -5.69 -3.66 -11.39
C VAL A 85 -4.93 -4.20 -10.19
N GLY A 86 -4.55 -3.31 -9.29
CA GLY A 86 -3.82 -3.63 -8.06
C GLY A 86 -4.58 -3.27 -6.80
N GLY A 87 -4.09 -3.76 -5.68
CA GLY A 87 -4.66 -3.51 -4.35
C GLY A 87 -3.68 -2.86 -3.40
N MET A 88 -4.17 -1.92 -2.61
CA MET A 88 -3.40 -1.37 -1.50
C MET A 88 -3.54 -2.25 -0.28
N ILE A 89 -2.40 -2.72 0.22
CA ILE A 89 -2.28 -3.52 1.44
C ILE A 89 -1.96 -2.56 2.58
N GLU A 90 -3.01 -2.09 3.23
CA GLU A 90 -2.93 -1.12 4.31
C GLU A 90 -3.83 -1.47 5.50
N VAL A 91 -4.64 -2.53 5.35
CA VAL A 91 -5.40 -3.12 6.44
C VAL A 91 -4.66 -4.37 6.92
N PRO A 92 -4.45 -4.58 8.23
CA PRO A 92 -3.72 -5.74 8.76
C PRO A 92 -4.31 -7.09 8.30
N ALA A 93 -5.62 -7.20 8.15
CA ALA A 93 -6.28 -8.38 7.63
C ALA A 93 -5.80 -8.73 6.21
N ALA A 94 -5.69 -7.73 5.32
CA ALA A 94 -5.16 -7.91 3.97
C ALA A 94 -3.67 -8.29 3.99
N ALA A 95 -2.86 -7.69 4.89
CA ALA A 95 -1.44 -8.01 5.01
C ALA A 95 -1.18 -9.45 5.48
N VAL A 96 -2.02 -9.97 6.38
CA VAL A 96 -1.98 -11.38 6.83
C VAL A 96 -2.39 -12.33 5.71
N SER A 97 -3.37 -11.95 4.89
CA SER A 97 -3.92 -12.74 3.79
C SER A 97 -3.31 -12.39 2.42
N ALA A 98 -2.14 -11.74 2.40
CA ALA A 98 -1.57 -11.13 1.18
C ALA A 98 -1.39 -12.10 -0.01
N GLU A 99 -1.21 -13.40 0.25
CA GLU A 99 -1.13 -14.41 -0.83
C GLU A 99 -2.42 -14.44 -1.65
N GLN A 100 -3.58 -14.42 -1.00
CA GLN A 100 -4.88 -14.46 -1.69
C GLN A 100 -5.10 -13.22 -2.58
N PHE A 101 -4.63 -12.06 -2.13
CA PHE A 101 -4.68 -10.82 -2.91
C PHE A 101 -3.71 -10.88 -4.09
N ALA A 102 -2.50 -11.39 -3.86
CA ALA A 102 -1.48 -11.53 -4.89
C ALA A 102 -1.87 -12.51 -6.00
N ASP A 103 -2.70 -13.51 -5.69
CA ASP A 103 -3.20 -14.50 -6.67
C ASP A 103 -4.28 -13.90 -7.60
N LYS A 104 -4.91 -12.77 -7.24
CA LYS A 104 -6.03 -12.18 -8.00
C LYS A 104 -5.72 -10.83 -8.64
N LEU A 105 -4.70 -10.15 -8.17
CA LEU A 105 -4.39 -8.77 -8.56
C LEU A 105 -3.07 -8.72 -9.35
N ASP A 106 -2.98 -7.77 -10.27
CA ASP A 106 -1.81 -7.61 -11.13
C ASP A 106 -0.59 -7.02 -10.41
N PHE A 107 -0.82 -6.27 -9.33
CA PHE A 107 0.23 -5.69 -8.48
C PHE A 107 -0.30 -5.35 -7.09
N LEU A 108 0.60 -5.15 -6.13
CA LEU A 108 0.26 -4.68 -4.79
C LEU A 108 1.03 -3.40 -4.45
N SER A 109 0.43 -2.58 -3.59
CA SER A 109 1.09 -1.41 -2.99
C SER A 109 0.85 -1.41 -1.48
N ILE A 110 1.91 -1.25 -0.69
CA ILE A 110 1.77 -1.14 0.76
C ILE A 110 1.48 0.32 1.12
N GLY A 111 0.33 0.58 1.74
CA GLY A 111 -0.02 1.86 2.37
C GLY A 111 0.51 1.90 3.80
N SER A 112 1.76 2.35 3.99
CA SER A 112 2.44 2.20 5.29
C SER A 112 1.77 2.98 6.42
N ASN A 113 1.21 4.15 6.15
CA ASN A 113 0.61 5.00 7.17
C ASN A 113 -0.63 4.34 7.81
N ASP A 114 -1.55 3.91 6.97
CA ASP A 114 -2.78 3.24 7.42
C ASP A 114 -2.48 1.85 7.98
N LEU A 115 -1.53 1.11 7.41
CA LEU A 115 -1.10 -0.18 7.96
C LEU A 115 -0.58 -0.06 9.39
N ILE A 116 0.24 0.96 9.69
CA ILE A 116 0.74 1.21 11.04
C ILE A 116 -0.40 1.64 11.96
N GLN A 117 -1.21 2.60 11.54
CA GLN A 117 -2.34 3.12 12.27
C GLN A 117 -3.30 2.01 12.72
N TYR A 118 -3.73 1.16 11.79
CA TYR A 118 -4.67 0.07 12.10
C TYR A 118 -4.03 -1.09 12.87
N THR A 119 -2.74 -1.37 12.64
CA THR A 119 -2.05 -2.43 13.39
C THR A 119 -1.88 -2.06 14.85
N LEU A 120 -1.58 -0.78 15.14
CA LEU A 120 -1.36 -0.28 16.49
C LEU A 120 -2.64 0.27 17.15
N ALA A 121 -3.75 0.28 16.40
CA ALA A 121 -5.06 0.80 16.86
C ALA A 121 -4.99 2.25 17.35
N ILE A 122 -4.32 3.10 16.60
CA ILE A 122 -4.16 4.53 16.90
C ILE A 122 -4.70 5.38 15.77
N ASP A 123 -5.10 6.60 16.08
CA ASP A 123 -5.29 7.66 15.09
C ASP A 123 -4.02 8.53 15.05
N ARG A 124 -3.30 8.53 13.93
CA ARG A 124 -2.04 9.27 13.77
C ARG A 124 -2.21 10.79 13.78
N VAL A 125 -3.42 11.29 13.57
CA VAL A 125 -3.74 12.73 13.61
C VAL A 125 -4.26 13.18 14.99
N ASP A 126 -4.46 12.27 15.92
CA ASP A 126 -4.83 12.57 17.30
C ASP A 126 -3.57 12.75 18.16
N ASP A 127 -3.30 13.99 18.56
CA ASP A 127 -2.11 14.36 19.34
C ASP A 127 -2.02 13.64 20.70
N SER A 128 -3.13 13.12 21.20
CA SER A 128 -3.15 12.38 22.49
C SER A 128 -2.56 10.97 22.38
N VAL A 129 -2.51 10.39 21.19
CA VAL A 129 -2.07 9.00 20.95
C VAL A 129 -1.03 8.85 19.83
N ASN A 130 -0.74 9.89 19.05
CA ASN A 130 0.20 9.84 17.92
C ASN A 130 1.64 9.45 18.33
N TYR A 131 2.01 9.67 19.61
CA TYR A 131 3.29 9.23 20.16
C TYR A 131 3.46 7.69 20.14
N LEU A 132 2.38 6.94 19.99
CA LEU A 132 2.39 5.48 19.85
C LEU A 132 2.68 5.03 18.42
N TYR A 133 2.69 5.95 17.46
CA TYR A 133 3.00 5.64 16.05
C TYR A 133 4.45 5.20 15.92
N ASP A 134 4.68 3.91 15.73
CA ASP A 134 6.02 3.31 15.66
C ASP A 134 6.21 2.47 14.39
N PRO A 135 6.84 3.03 13.36
CA PRO A 135 7.15 2.30 12.12
C PRO A 135 8.08 1.09 12.31
N LEU A 136 8.83 1.05 13.41
CA LEU A 136 9.73 -0.05 13.75
C LEU A 136 9.09 -1.07 14.70
N HIS A 137 7.80 -0.97 14.96
CA HIS A 137 7.12 -1.99 15.77
C HIS A 137 7.30 -3.38 15.15
N PRO A 138 7.66 -4.43 15.94
CA PRO A 138 7.93 -5.76 15.39
C PRO A 138 6.79 -6.34 14.56
N ALA A 139 5.54 -6.06 14.91
CA ALA A 139 4.36 -6.49 14.13
C ALA A 139 4.37 -5.87 12.72
N ILE A 140 4.69 -4.58 12.60
CA ILE A 140 4.74 -3.88 11.31
C ILE A 140 5.78 -4.53 10.40
N LEU A 141 7.01 -4.74 10.89
CA LEU A 141 8.07 -5.35 10.08
C LEU A 141 7.71 -6.77 9.64
N ARG A 142 7.00 -7.53 10.47
CA ARG A 142 6.50 -8.87 10.12
C ARG A 142 5.42 -8.82 9.04
N LEU A 143 4.48 -7.88 9.14
CA LEU A 143 3.45 -7.67 8.12
C LEU A 143 4.07 -7.26 6.78
N LEU A 144 5.00 -6.28 6.78
CA LEU A 144 5.75 -5.90 5.57
C LEU A 144 6.44 -7.10 4.93
N ARG A 145 7.13 -7.92 5.75
CA ARG A 145 7.80 -9.14 5.26
C ARG A 145 6.83 -10.17 4.69
N SER A 146 5.65 -10.32 5.28
CA SER A 146 4.61 -11.22 4.77
C SER A 146 4.15 -10.80 3.38
N VAL A 147 3.84 -9.52 3.19
CA VAL A 147 3.41 -8.97 1.89
C VAL A 147 4.50 -9.12 0.83
N VAL A 148 5.77 -8.81 1.18
CA VAL A 148 6.91 -8.99 0.26
C VAL A 148 7.07 -10.45 -0.17
N LYS A 149 6.90 -11.40 0.75
CA LYS A 149 6.95 -12.82 0.41
C LYS A 149 5.80 -13.24 -0.50
N ALA A 150 4.59 -12.77 -0.22
CA ALA A 150 3.40 -13.08 -1.00
C ALA A 150 3.54 -12.59 -2.46
N SER A 151 3.90 -11.32 -2.66
CA SER A 151 4.09 -10.76 -4.00
C SER A 151 5.24 -11.45 -4.75
N GLY A 152 6.36 -11.77 -4.05
CA GLY A 152 7.49 -12.48 -4.65
C GLY A 152 7.13 -13.91 -5.06
N LYS A 153 6.29 -14.62 -4.30
CA LYS A 153 5.79 -15.95 -4.64
C LYS A 153 4.86 -15.92 -5.87
N ALA A 154 3.99 -14.93 -5.93
CA ALA A 154 3.08 -14.72 -7.06
C ALA A 154 3.77 -14.11 -8.29
N GLY A 155 4.99 -13.58 -8.17
CA GLY A 155 5.73 -12.95 -9.26
C GLY A 155 5.17 -11.60 -9.71
N ILE A 156 4.38 -10.92 -8.86
CA ILE A 156 3.76 -9.63 -9.19
C ILE A 156 4.54 -8.44 -8.58
N PRO A 157 4.47 -7.24 -9.22
CA PRO A 157 5.09 -6.04 -8.69
C PRO A 157 4.56 -5.65 -7.30
N LEU A 158 5.46 -5.16 -6.43
CA LEU A 158 5.12 -4.62 -5.13
C LEU A 158 5.78 -3.25 -4.93
N SER A 159 4.97 -2.24 -4.63
CA SER A 159 5.42 -0.91 -4.22
C SER A 159 5.11 -0.64 -2.74
N ILE A 160 5.70 0.42 -2.20
CA ILE A 160 5.35 0.98 -0.90
C ILE A 160 5.17 2.49 -1.04
N CYS A 161 4.18 3.04 -0.36
CA CYS A 161 3.95 4.48 -0.24
C CYS A 161 3.81 4.90 1.24
N GLY A 162 3.61 6.20 1.45
CA GLY A 162 3.51 6.81 2.77
C GLY A 162 4.86 7.19 3.37
N GLU A 163 4.85 7.60 4.63
CA GLU A 163 6.01 8.17 5.32
C GLU A 163 7.23 7.25 5.37
N LEU A 164 7.02 5.91 5.47
CA LEU A 164 8.14 4.97 5.41
C LEU A 164 8.88 5.03 4.08
N ALA A 165 8.17 5.20 2.97
CA ALA A 165 8.77 5.29 1.65
C ALA A 165 9.51 6.61 1.44
N GLY A 166 9.00 7.72 1.98
CA GLY A 166 9.57 9.06 1.87
C GLY A 166 10.69 9.37 2.88
N ASN A 167 10.92 8.53 3.87
CA ASN A 167 11.95 8.77 4.89
C ASN A 167 13.23 7.99 4.60
N SER A 168 14.29 8.70 4.24
CA SER A 168 15.60 8.16 3.87
C SER A 168 16.21 7.21 4.91
N ARG A 169 15.89 7.41 6.20
CA ARG A 169 16.32 6.55 7.31
C ARG A 169 15.88 5.09 7.15
N TYR A 170 14.75 4.84 6.51
CA TYR A 170 14.21 3.48 6.33
C TYR A 170 14.60 2.84 4.99
N THR A 171 15.23 3.56 4.07
CA THR A 171 15.53 3.07 2.71
C THR A 171 16.27 1.74 2.73
N ARG A 172 17.35 1.60 3.51
CA ARG A 172 18.13 0.34 3.59
C ARG A 172 17.35 -0.81 4.22
N LEU A 173 16.48 -0.51 5.19
CA LEU A 173 15.58 -1.47 5.80
C LEU A 173 14.58 -2.01 4.77
N LEU A 174 13.93 -1.12 4.02
CA LEU A 174 12.95 -1.48 3.01
C LEU A 174 13.58 -2.28 1.86
N LEU A 175 14.77 -1.88 1.39
CA LEU A 175 15.55 -2.63 0.41
C LEU A 175 15.94 -4.02 0.94
N GLY A 176 16.34 -4.11 2.20
CA GLY A 176 16.67 -5.36 2.87
C GLY A 176 15.47 -6.28 3.09
N LEU A 177 14.28 -5.72 3.31
CA LEU A 177 13.01 -6.47 3.32
C LEU A 177 12.68 -7.07 1.94
N GLY A 178 13.12 -6.44 0.84
CA GLY A 178 12.88 -6.87 -0.52
C GLY A 178 12.12 -5.88 -1.39
N LEU A 179 11.73 -4.73 -0.86
CA LEU A 179 11.04 -3.68 -1.62
C LEU A 179 11.99 -3.02 -2.63
N ARG A 180 11.46 -2.62 -3.80
CA ARG A 180 12.21 -2.02 -4.91
C ARG A 180 11.52 -0.81 -5.53
N ILE A 181 10.24 -0.63 -5.28
CA ILE A 181 9.43 0.46 -5.84
C ILE A 181 8.93 1.29 -4.66
N PHE A 182 9.31 2.57 -4.65
CA PHE A 182 8.97 3.54 -3.60
C PHE A 182 8.16 4.66 -4.23
N SER A 183 6.98 4.94 -3.68
CA SER A 183 6.14 6.08 -4.07
C SER A 183 6.16 7.11 -2.95
N MET A 184 6.53 8.33 -3.26
CA MET A 184 6.66 9.43 -2.31
C MET A 184 6.15 10.72 -2.93
N ASP A 185 5.68 11.62 -2.11
CA ASP A 185 5.12 12.92 -2.49
C ASP A 185 6.15 14.07 -2.40
N ASP A 186 7.27 13.85 -1.70
CA ASP A 186 8.31 14.85 -1.49
C ASP A 186 9.47 14.67 -2.48
N ALA A 187 9.68 15.69 -3.32
CA ALA A 187 10.75 15.71 -4.31
C ALA A 187 12.16 15.81 -3.69
N ASP A 188 12.30 16.46 -2.52
CA ASP A 188 13.59 16.62 -1.84
C ASP A 188 14.08 15.28 -1.30
N SER A 189 13.18 14.49 -0.71
CA SER A 189 13.49 13.14 -0.24
C SER A 189 13.89 12.18 -1.36
N LEU A 190 13.38 12.38 -2.58
CA LEU A 190 13.64 11.52 -3.73
C LEU A 190 15.13 11.39 -4.05
N LEU A 191 15.86 12.49 -4.08
CA LEU A 191 17.28 12.52 -4.42
C LEU A 191 18.11 11.79 -3.36
N GLU A 192 17.80 12.02 -2.08
CA GLU A 192 18.50 11.36 -0.98
C GLU A 192 18.24 9.86 -0.97
N ILE A 193 16.97 9.44 -1.09
CA ILE A 193 16.58 8.03 -1.14
C ILE A 193 17.25 7.32 -2.33
N LYS A 194 17.25 7.96 -3.52
CA LYS A 194 17.92 7.41 -4.70
C LYS A 194 19.41 7.22 -4.47
N LYS A 195 20.10 8.21 -3.88
CA LYS A 195 21.52 8.12 -3.53
C LYS A 195 21.81 6.96 -2.59
N ILE A 196 21.00 6.81 -1.53
CA ILE A 196 21.13 5.71 -0.57
C ILE A 196 20.87 4.37 -1.27
N ALA A 197 19.82 4.28 -2.09
CA ALA A 197 19.49 3.05 -2.79
C ALA A 197 20.60 2.59 -3.75
N MET A 198 21.19 3.51 -4.50
CA MET A 198 22.32 3.22 -5.42
C MET A 198 23.60 2.80 -4.68
N GLY A 199 23.85 3.34 -3.47
CA GLY A 199 25.00 2.98 -2.63
C GLY A 199 24.76 1.77 -1.72
N THR A 200 23.59 1.12 -1.77
CA THR A 200 23.27 0.05 -0.81
C THR A 200 23.59 -1.34 -1.36
N ASP A 201 24.45 -2.08 -0.63
CA ASP A 201 24.55 -3.54 -0.79
C ASP A 201 23.29 -4.21 -0.24
N VAL A 202 22.40 -4.55 -1.17
CA VAL A 202 21.10 -5.16 -0.84
C VAL A 202 21.26 -6.53 -0.18
N ALA A 203 22.24 -7.34 -0.58
CA ALA A 203 22.45 -8.66 0.01
C ALA A 203 22.91 -8.55 1.46
N LYS A 204 23.82 -7.61 1.75
CA LYS A 204 24.27 -7.31 3.12
C LYS A 204 23.11 -6.76 3.98
N SER A 205 22.32 -5.83 3.42
CA SER A 205 21.15 -5.26 4.08
C SER A 205 20.12 -6.34 4.41
N ARG A 206 19.83 -7.25 3.49
CA ARG A 206 18.89 -8.37 3.68
C ARG A 206 19.31 -9.25 4.87
N ARG A 207 20.58 -9.67 4.93
CA ARG A 207 21.09 -10.48 6.06
C ARG A 207 20.95 -9.78 7.41
N ARG A 208 21.07 -8.46 7.45
CA ARG A 208 20.89 -7.67 8.68
C ARG A 208 19.41 -7.55 9.04
N VAL A 209 18.57 -7.25 8.07
CA VAL A 209 17.12 -7.16 8.26
C VAL A 209 16.53 -8.50 8.70
N ASP A 210 16.98 -9.62 8.16
CA ASP A 210 16.57 -10.95 8.61
C ASP A 210 16.91 -11.21 10.10
N ARG A 211 17.99 -10.59 10.63
CA ARG A 211 18.28 -10.61 12.08
C ARG A 211 17.39 -9.65 12.85
N MET A 212 17.12 -8.45 12.31
CA MET A 212 16.21 -7.48 12.92
C MET A 212 14.81 -8.06 13.16
N LEU A 213 14.30 -8.83 12.21
CA LEU A 213 12.98 -9.47 12.31
C LEU A 213 12.83 -10.47 13.48
N ARG A 214 13.94 -10.85 14.12
CA ARG A 214 13.96 -11.70 15.33
C ARG A 214 13.85 -10.89 16.62
N ALA A 215 14.00 -9.57 16.56
CA ALA A 215 13.88 -8.72 17.73
C ALA A 215 12.44 -8.68 18.24
N SER A 216 12.30 -8.58 19.56
CA SER A 216 11.00 -8.59 20.25
C SER A 216 10.51 -7.18 20.61
N ASP A 217 11.38 -6.16 20.54
CA ASP A 217 11.05 -4.80 20.95
C ASP A 217 11.61 -3.75 19.99
N SER A 218 10.97 -2.59 19.96
CA SER A 218 11.31 -1.47 19.08
C SER A 218 12.64 -0.79 19.46
N THR A 219 13.08 -0.88 20.70
CA THR A 219 14.33 -0.26 21.13
C THR A 219 15.53 -0.97 20.51
N ALA A 220 15.51 -2.31 20.55
CA ALA A 220 16.53 -3.12 19.88
C ALA A 220 16.49 -2.88 18.35
N LEU A 221 15.30 -2.74 17.77
CA LEU A 221 15.14 -2.45 16.33
C LEU A 221 15.71 -1.08 15.94
N ARG A 222 15.49 -0.04 16.75
CA ARG A 222 16.07 1.30 16.50
C ARG A 222 17.59 1.25 16.51
N GLN A 223 18.21 0.59 17.47
CA GLN A 223 19.67 0.43 17.52
C GLN A 223 20.21 -0.36 16.30
N GLN A 224 19.50 -1.39 15.87
CA GLN A 224 19.90 -2.17 14.69
C GLN A 224 19.74 -1.37 13.40
N LEU A 225 18.72 -0.51 13.30
CA LEU A 225 18.52 0.40 12.17
C LEU A 225 19.67 1.41 12.06
N GLU A 226 20.10 2.01 13.18
CA GLU A 226 21.27 2.90 13.16
C GLU A 226 22.52 2.19 12.65
N ARG A 227 22.77 0.98 13.13
CA ARG A 227 23.91 0.16 12.64
C ARG A 227 23.77 -0.22 11.16
N LEU A 228 22.54 -0.40 10.66
CA LEU A 228 22.29 -0.66 9.24
C LEU A 228 22.64 0.56 8.39
N ASN A 229 22.42 1.78 8.90
CA ASN A 229 22.66 3.03 8.19
C ASN A 229 24.12 3.51 8.21
N ILE A 230 24.87 3.20 9.27
CA ILE A 230 26.29 3.58 9.41
C ILE A 230 27.22 2.72 8.55
N SER A 231 26.84 1.51 8.21
CA SER A 231 27.71 0.51 7.60
C SER A 231 27.58 0.47 6.09
N VAL A 232 27.98 1.54 5.44
CA VAL A 232 28.21 1.61 3.98
C VAL A 232 29.68 1.35 3.69
#